data_70dcca6596f8b3ca4a995070fbd3bff3
#
_entry.id   70dcca6596f8b3ca4a995070fbd3bff3
#
_cell.length_a   1.000
_cell.length_b   1.000
_cell.length_c   1.000
_cell.angle_alpha   90.00
_cell.angle_beta   90.00
_cell.angle_gamma   90.00
#
_symmetry.space_group_name_H-M   'P 1'
#
loop_
_entity.id
_entity.type
_entity.pdbx_description
1 polymer ?
#
loop_
_entity_poly.entity_id
_entity_poly.type
_entity_poly.pdbx_seq_one_letter_code
_entity_poly.pdbx_strand_id
1 'polypeptide(L)'
;MRRPSPFVPVAAGQASMRPYTLRKGDTLETIAQKRSMSVAEIMRCNAKKDGDAIGVGDTILLPAGKLSVRDTEIIGGIAKINQPRVYPTRRGESIMDIIEPRGIAFEDVKRLNPGVNLGTFVNGETLLLPPGKYTAREKEMLQGCGILSAETVNPLAVLVSPNSLAVLGAVAASGIYAMYFAACRRYQNYGIRLWGNDEGDRW
;
A
#
# COMPACT_ATOMS: atom_id res chain seq x y z
N MET A 1 -32.21 1.98 16.13
CA MET A 1 -30.77 1.75 16.32
C MET A 1 -30.41 0.42 15.67
N ARG A 2 -29.78 0.42 14.49
CA ARG A 2 -29.28 -0.80 13.83
C ARG A 2 -27.91 -1.10 14.41
N ARG A 3 -27.75 -2.27 15.03
CA ARG A 3 -26.44 -2.78 15.45
C ARG A 3 -25.53 -2.93 14.21
N PRO A 4 -24.27 -2.51 14.24
CA PRO A 4 -23.34 -2.80 13.17
C PRO A 4 -23.22 -4.33 13.02
N SER A 5 -23.29 -4.82 11.79
CA SER A 5 -23.06 -6.23 11.47
C SER A 5 -21.71 -6.68 12.01
N PRO A 6 -21.63 -7.86 12.64
CA PRO A 6 -20.35 -8.39 13.09
C PRO A 6 -19.48 -8.63 11.85
N PHE A 7 -18.23 -8.17 11.94
CA PHE A 7 -17.17 -8.49 11.01
C PHE A 7 -17.08 -10.02 10.88
N VAL A 8 -17.44 -10.55 9.72
CA VAL A 8 -17.29 -11.98 9.43
C VAL A 8 -15.80 -12.22 9.18
N PRO A 9 -15.10 -12.98 10.04
CA PRO A 9 -13.72 -13.34 9.76
C PRO A 9 -13.69 -14.22 8.51
N VAL A 10 -12.88 -13.81 7.53
CA VAL A 10 -12.56 -14.64 6.35
C VAL A 10 -12.05 -15.99 6.82
N ALA A 11 -12.63 -17.06 6.26
CA ALA A 11 -12.42 -18.45 6.64
C ALA A 11 -10.95 -18.81 6.88
N ALA A 12 -10.72 -19.60 7.92
CA ALA A 12 -9.45 -20.18 8.34
C ALA A 12 -8.89 -21.15 7.26
N GLY A 13 -8.12 -20.60 6.31
CA GLY A 13 -7.55 -21.41 5.24
C GLY A 13 -6.37 -20.74 4.55
N GLN A 14 -5.47 -20.25 5.25
CA GLN A 14 -4.12 -19.67 5.12
C GLN A 14 -4.09 -18.43 6.00
N ALA A 15 -3.36 -18.49 7.10
CA ALA A 15 -3.20 -17.35 7.98
C ALA A 15 -2.58 -16.22 7.15
N SER A 16 -3.41 -15.29 6.67
CA SER A 16 -2.95 -14.14 5.93
C SER A 16 -1.99 -13.37 6.84
N MET A 17 -0.78 -13.12 6.34
CA MET A 17 0.24 -12.36 7.05
C MET A 17 0.17 -10.91 6.60
N ARG A 18 0.40 -10.01 7.55
CA ARG A 18 0.51 -8.58 7.25
C ARG A 18 1.89 -8.06 7.59
N PRO A 19 2.46 -7.17 6.78
CA PRO A 19 3.69 -6.49 7.11
C PRO A 19 3.48 -5.53 8.28
N TYR A 20 4.49 -5.39 9.12
CA TYR A 20 4.55 -4.44 10.21
C TYR A 20 5.96 -3.88 10.32
N THR A 21 6.13 -2.60 10.09
CA THR A 21 7.42 -1.91 10.21
C THR A 21 7.63 -1.44 11.65
N LEU A 22 8.74 -1.86 12.26
CA LEU A 22 9.11 -1.49 13.64
C LEU A 22 9.43 -0.01 13.74
N ARG A 23 8.95 0.62 14.81
CA ARG A 23 9.18 2.04 15.11
C ARG A 23 10.05 2.18 16.35
N LYS A 24 10.54 3.38 16.56
CA LYS A 24 11.25 3.74 17.78
C LYS A 24 10.39 3.41 19.02
N GLY A 25 10.92 2.57 19.90
CA GLY A 25 10.23 2.08 21.08
C GLY A 25 9.38 0.82 20.91
N ASP A 26 9.29 0.26 19.68
CA ASP A 26 8.71 -1.07 19.50
C ASP A 26 9.75 -2.15 19.81
N THR A 27 9.34 -3.13 20.61
CA THR A 27 10.06 -4.38 20.85
C THR A 27 9.14 -5.55 20.51
N LEU A 28 9.70 -6.74 20.26
CA LEU A 28 8.89 -7.92 19.98
C LEU A 28 7.92 -8.23 21.10
N GLU A 29 8.33 -8.00 22.37
CA GLU A 29 7.50 -8.18 23.56
C GLU A 29 6.33 -7.20 23.58
N THR A 30 6.59 -5.91 23.35
CA THR A 30 5.53 -4.89 23.36
C THR A 30 4.54 -5.09 22.22
N ILE A 31 5.01 -5.55 21.06
CA ILE A 31 4.16 -5.89 19.90
C ILE A 31 3.30 -7.12 20.24
N ALA A 32 3.89 -8.15 20.82
CA ALA A 32 3.23 -9.38 21.24
C ALA A 32 2.13 -9.09 22.28
N GLN A 33 2.46 -8.36 23.33
CA GLN A 33 1.56 -7.97 24.40
C GLN A 33 0.34 -7.18 23.89
N LYS A 34 0.58 -6.16 23.05
CA LYS A 34 -0.49 -5.32 22.45
C LYS A 34 -1.47 -6.11 21.58
N ARG A 35 -1.10 -7.32 21.13
CA ARG A 35 -1.88 -8.15 20.19
C ARG A 35 -2.31 -9.48 20.76
N SER A 36 -2.09 -9.68 22.07
CA SER A 36 -2.43 -10.93 22.76
C SER A 36 -1.86 -12.16 22.04
N MET A 37 -0.56 -12.11 21.73
CA MET A 37 0.20 -13.18 21.09
C MET A 37 1.55 -13.36 21.79
N SER A 38 2.22 -14.49 21.55
CA SER A 38 3.57 -14.74 22.09
C SER A 38 4.66 -14.25 21.13
N VAL A 39 5.83 -13.94 21.67
CA VAL A 39 7.02 -13.63 20.85
C VAL A 39 7.37 -14.81 19.94
N ALA A 40 7.21 -16.05 20.45
CA ALA A 40 7.44 -17.26 19.68
C ALA A 40 6.52 -17.39 18.44
N GLU A 41 5.26 -16.89 18.51
CA GLU A 41 4.37 -16.81 17.35
C GLU A 41 4.89 -15.81 16.31
N ILE A 42 5.38 -14.63 16.76
CA ILE A 42 5.99 -13.65 15.86
C ILE A 42 7.19 -14.26 15.16
N MET A 43 8.09 -14.92 15.90
CA MET A 43 9.29 -15.54 15.35
C MET A 43 8.98 -16.66 14.37
N ARG A 44 7.94 -17.48 14.60
CA ARG A 44 7.48 -18.48 13.64
C ARG A 44 7.06 -17.88 12.30
N CYS A 45 6.40 -16.72 12.33
CA CYS A 45 6.02 -16.00 11.11
C CYS A 45 7.24 -15.39 10.39
N ASN A 46 8.36 -15.22 11.11
CA ASN A 46 9.59 -14.57 10.64
C ASN A 46 10.81 -15.49 10.72
N ALA A 47 10.67 -16.78 10.46
CA ALA A 47 11.69 -17.80 10.66
C ALA A 47 13.03 -17.55 9.90
N LYS A 48 13.03 -16.65 8.92
CA LYS A 48 14.24 -16.23 8.18
C LYS A 48 14.99 -15.06 8.83
N LYS A 49 14.43 -14.44 9.89
CA LYS A 49 15.03 -13.31 10.58
C LYS A 49 15.51 -13.74 11.94
N ASP A 50 16.72 -13.32 12.27
CA ASP A 50 17.27 -13.49 13.61
C ASP A 50 16.61 -12.47 14.54
N GLY A 51 16.00 -12.95 15.64
CA GLY A 51 15.24 -12.09 16.54
C GLY A 51 16.07 -10.96 17.17
N ASP A 52 17.35 -11.24 17.42
CA ASP A 52 18.29 -10.27 18.01
C ASP A 52 18.74 -9.20 17.00
N ALA A 53 18.61 -9.47 15.70
CA ALA A 53 18.98 -8.55 14.64
C ALA A 53 17.82 -7.65 14.19
N ILE A 54 16.62 -7.82 14.75
CA ILE A 54 15.44 -7.03 14.35
C ILE A 54 15.47 -5.66 15.02
N GLY A 55 15.60 -4.60 14.21
CA GLY A 55 15.73 -3.21 14.66
C GLY A 55 14.64 -2.28 14.14
N VAL A 56 14.72 -1.01 14.55
CA VAL A 56 13.83 0.06 14.10
C VAL A 56 13.96 0.25 12.58
N GLY A 57 12.84 0.24 11.87
CA GLY A 57 12.77 0.33 10.40
C GLY A 57 12.63 -1.03 9.73
N ASP A 58 12.88 -2.13 10.43
CA ASP A 58 12.67 -3.46 9.87
C ASP A 58 11.20 -3.80 9.76
N THR A 59 10.86 -4.53 8.71
CA THR A 59 9.51 -5.03 8.52
C THR A 59 9.43 -6.50 8.91
N ILE A 60 8.55 -6.81 9.84
CA ILE A 60 8.21 -8.17 10.27
C ILE A 60 6.82 -8.56 9.76
N LEU A 61 6.56 -9.86 9.68
CA LEU A 61 5.25 -10.40 9.34
C LEU A 61 4.48 -10.73 10.63
N LEU A 62 3.25 -10.29 10.70
CA LEU A 62 2.31 -10.60 11.78
C LEU A 62 1.07 -11.30 11.22
N PRO A 63 0.42 -12.20 11.98
CA PRO A 63 -0.88 -12.75 11.59
C PRO A 63 -1.90 -11.62 11.41
N ALA A 64 -2.62 -11.60 10.29
CA ALA A 64 -3.57 -10.53 9.95
C ALA A 64 -4.69 -10.38 10.98
N GLY A 65 -5.16 -11.50 11.57
CA GLY A 65 -6.21 -11.49 12.60
C GLY A 65 -5.78 -11.00 13.97
N LYS A 66 -4.48 -10.81 14.23
CA LYS A 66 -3.95 -10.35 15.52
C LYS A 66 -3.75 -8.82 15.48
N LEU A 67 -4.82 -8.10 15.79
CA LEU A 67 -4.84 -6.63 15.82
C LEU A 67 -4.66 -6.12 17.26
N SER A 68 -4.05 -4.96 17.41
CA SER A 68 -4.08 -4.25 18.69
C SER A 68 -5.46 -3.59 18.87
N VAL A 69 -5.82 -3.25 20.13
CA VAL A 69 -7.06 -2.52 20.43
C VAL A 69 -7.16 -1.26 19.55
N ARG A 70 -6.07 -0.53 19.41
CA ARG A 70 -6.01 0.68 18.58
C ARG A 70 -6.21 0.40 17.10
N ASP A 71 -5.62 -0.67 16.58
CA ASP A 71 -5.80 -1.07 15.18
C ASP A 71 -7.28 -1.40 14.92
N THR A 72 -7.94 -2.07 15.86
CA THR A 72 -9.37 -2.41 15.78
C THR A 72 -10.27 -1.17 15.81
N GLU A 73 -9.96 -0.18 16.65
CA GLU A 73 -10.69 1.09 16.69
C GLU A 73 -10.58 1.86 15.37
N ILE A 74 -9.36 1.93 14.80
CA ILE A 74 -9.13 2.61 13.52
C ILE A 74 -9.87 1.91 12.39
N ILE A 75 -9.83 0.58 12.32
CA ILE A 75 -10.56 -0.20 11.31
C ILE A 75 -12.06 -0.03 11.48
N GLY A 76 -12.55 -0.10 12.71
CA GLY A 76 -13.98 0.09 13.04
C GLY A 76 -14.51 1.46 12.64
N GLY A 77 -13.67 2.48 12.64
CA GLY A 77 -14.01 3.83 12.17
C GLY A 77 -14.12 3.97 10.65
N ILE A 78 -13.71 2.96 9.87
CA ILE A 78 -13.75 2.98 8.40
C ILE A 78 -15.00 2.24 7.92
N ALA A 79 -16.10 2.96 7.75
CA ALA A 79 -17.33 2.38 7.23
C ALA A 79 -17.21 1.99 5.74
N LYS A 80 -16.62 2.89 4.93
CA LYS A 80 -16.32 2.67 3.50
C LYS A 80 -15.06 3.45 3.12
N ILE A 81 -14.28 2.92 2.19
CA ILE A 81 -12.99 3.51 1.76
C ILE A 81 -13.18 4.92 1.20
N ASN A 82 -14.29 5.19 0.51
CA ASN A 82 -14.57 6.47 -0.16
C ASN A 82 -15.43 7.42 0.68
N GLN A 83 -15.64 7.13 1.96
CA GLN A 83 -16.39 7.99 2.87
C GLN A 83 -15.49 8.54 3.98
N PRO A 84 -15.84 9.70 4.57
CA PRO A 84 -15.19 10.18 5.78
C PRO A 84 -15.18 9.10 6.85
N ARG A 85 -14.05 8.96 7.53
CA ARG A 85 -13.88 7.97 8.59
C ARG A 85 -13.87 8.59 9.96
N VAL A 86 -14.35 7.86 10.94
CA VAL A 86 -14.29 8.23 12.35
C VAL A 86 -12.90 7.87 12.88
N TYR A 87 -12.24 8.86 13.48
CA TYR A 87 -10.94 8.70 14.13
C TYR A 87 -11.07 9.04 15.60
N PRO A 88 -10.88 8.09 16.52
CA PRO A 88 -10.89 8.36 17.95
C PRO A 88 -9.56 9.01 18.35
N THR A 89 -9.62 10.24 18.91
CA THR A 89 -8.44 10.98 19.37
C THR A 89 -7.86 10.38 20.64
N ARG A 90 -6.59 10.64 20.91
CA ARG A 90 -5.91 10.24 22.14
C ARG A 90 -5.63 11.45 23.02
N ARG A 91 -5.51 11.22 24.31
CA ARG A 91 -5.09 12.24 25.25
C ARG A 91 -3.70 12.76 24.86
N GLY A 92 -3.60 14.09 24.69
CA GLY A 92 -2.34 14.75 24.32
C GLY A 92 -1.97 14.69 22.84
N GLU A 93 -2.85 14.14 21.99
CA GLU A 93 -2.70 14.17 20.53
C GLU A 93 -3.16 15.53 20.03
N SER A 94 -2.34 16.19 19.22
CA SER A 94 -2.73 17.46 18.56
C SER A 94 -3.33 17.21 17.19
N ILE A 95 -4.06 18.18 16.66
CA ILE A 95 -4.59 18.10 15.30
C ILE A 95 -3.44 17.93 14.27
N MET A 96 -2.30 18.56 14.49
CA MET A 96 -1.15 18.48 13.61
C MET A 96 -0.56 17.07 13.58
N ASP A 97 -0.49 16.38 14.73
CA ASP A 97 -0.04 14.99 14.82
C ASP A 97 -0.94 14.02 14.02
N ILE A 98 -2.20 14.41 13.85
CA ILE A 98 -3.17 13.62 13.10
C ILE A 98 -3.08 13.89 11.59
N ILE A 99 -3.02 15.16 11.17
CA ILE A 99 -3.15 15.54 9.76
C ILE A 99 -1.83 15.45 8.98
N GLU A 100 -0.71 15.85 9.59
CA GLU A 100 0.58 15.91 8.92
C GLU A 100 1.05 14.55 8.38
N PRO A 101 1.05 13.44 9.15
CA PRO A 101 1.47 12.14 8.66
C PRO A 101 0.54 11.56 7.57
N ARG A 102 -0.64 12.14 7.39
CA ARG A 102 -1.65 11.72 6.42
C ARG A 102 -1.73 12.63 5.20
N GLY A 103 -1.02 13.75 5.21
CA GLY A 103 -1.08 14.76 4.16
C GLY A 103 -2.50 15.33 3.99
N ILE A 104 -3.19 15.63 5.11
CA ILE A 104 -4.53 16.22 5.13
C ILE A 104 -4.40 17.72 5.35
N ALA A 105 -5.14 18.53 4.59
CA ALA A 105 -5.22 19.94 4.83
C ALA A 105 -6.08 20.25 6.08
N PHE A 106 -5.68 21.21 6.90
CA PHE A 106 -6.42 21.60 8.11
C PHE A 106 -7.86 22.01 7.79
N GLU A 107 -8.06 22.74 6.70
CA GLU A 107 -9.37 23.21 6.27
C GLU A 107 -10.33 22.06 5.90
N ASP A 108 -9.81 20.95 5.38
CA ASP A 108 -10.64 19.78 5.07
C ASP A 108 -11.19 19.14 6.36
N VAL A 109 -10.35 19.04 7.40
CA VAL A 109 -10.80 18.52 8.69
C VAL A 109 -11.78 19.46 9.36
N LYS A 110 -11.50 20.76 9.34
CA LYS A 110 -12.41 21.79 9.90
C LYS A 110 -13.79 21.76 9.23
N ARG A 111 -13.83 21.60 7.91
CA ARG A 111 -15.07 21.50 7.14
C ARG A 111 -15.90 20.26 7.51
N LEU A 112 -15.22 19.12 7.77
CA LEU A 112 -15.89 17.87 8.16
C LEU A 112 -16.35 17.86 9.62
N ASN A 113 -15.82 18.75 10.47
CA ASN A 113 -16.07 18.78 11.91
C ASN A 113 -16.54 20.18 12.37
N PRO A 114 -17.66 20.70 11.83
CA PRO A 114 -18.17 21.98 12.28
C PRO A 114 -18.62 21.85 13.76
N GLY A 115 -18.03 22.64 14.63
CA GLY A 115 -18.35 22.63 16.06
C GLY A 115 -17.41 21.82 16.96
N VAL A 116 -16.45 21.09 16.40
CA VAL A 116 -15.39 20.44 17.19
C VAL A 116 -14.26 21.43 17.43
N ASN A 117 -13.80 21.52 18.69
CA ASN A 117 -12.64 22.34 19.02
C ASN A 117 -11.34 21.61 18.60
N LEU A 118 -10.79 21.99 17.46
CA LEU A 118 -9.58 21.39 16.91
C LEU A 118 -8.29 21.78 17.66
N GLY A 119 -8.37 22.70 18.62
CA GLY A 119 -7.22 23.13 19.41
C GLY A 119 -6.89 22.20 20.59
N THR A 120 -7.90 21.57 21.17
CA THR A 120 -7.75 20.69 22.33
C THR A 120 -8.72 19.52 22.25
N PHE A 121 -8.17 18.30 22.23
CA PHE A 121 -8.98 17.10 22.22
C PHE A 121 -9.14 16.49 23.60
N VAL A 122 -10.35 16.09 23.93
CA VAL A 122 -10.64 15.23 25.07
C VAL A 122 -10.38 13.78 24.67
N ASN A 123 -9.80 12.98 25.56
CA ASN A 123 -9.52 11.57 25.27
C ASN A 123 -10.81 10.83 24.88
N GLY A 124 -10.79 10.19 23.71
CA GLY A 124 -11.95 9.47 23.16
C GLY A 124 -12.91 10.33 22.35
N GLU A 125 -12.64 11.62 22.17
CA GLU A 125 -13.37 12.45 21.21
C GLU A 125 -13.17 11.91 19.80
N THR A 126 -14.24 11.95 19.00
CA THR A 126 -14.20 11.42 17.64
C THR A 126 -14.06 12.55 16.63
N LEU A 127 -13.14 12.38 15.69
CA LEU A 127 -12.86 13.31 14.62
C LEU A 127 -13.19 12.65 13.28
N LEU A 128 -13.86 13.36 12.39
CA LEU A 128 -14.06 12.91 11.01
C LEU A 128 -12.87 13.30 10.16
N LEU A 129 -12.25 12.33 9.53
CA LEU A 129 -11.15 12.52 8.59
C LEU A 129 -11.59 12.26 7.15
N PRO A 130 -11.03 12.98 6.16
CA PRO A 130 -11.35 12.77 4.76
C PRO A 130 -10.98 11.35 4.29
N PRO A 131 -11.68 10.81 3.28
CA PRO A 131 -11.42 9.48 2.76
C PRO A 131 -10.06 9.40 2.03
N GLY A 132 -9.51 8.20 1.94
CA GLY A 132 -8.29 7.91 1.15
C GLY A 132 -6.97 8.42 1.76
N LYS A 133 -7.02 9.12 2.88
CA LYS A 133 -5.85 9.69 3.56
C LYS A 133 -5.46 8.83 4.76
N TYR A 134 -4.41 8.03 4.60
CA TYR A 134 -3.93 7.09 5.61
C TYR A 134 -2.43 7.25 5.84
N THR A 135 -1.98 7.04 7.07
CA THR A 135 -0.55 6.90 7.36
C THR A 135 0.01 5.62 6.72
N ALA A 136 1.33 5.53 6.54
CA ALA A 136 1.97 4.31 6.03
C ALA A 136 1.58 3.07 6.86
N ARG A 137 1.55 3.19 8.19
CA ARG A 137 1.12 2.12 9.09
C ARG A 137 -0.35 1.72 8.92
N GLU A 138 -1.23 2.70 8.77
CA GLU A 138 -2.65 2.43 8.51
C GLU A 138 -2.82 1.70 7.18
N LYS A 139 -2.07 2.09 6.14
CA LYS A 139 -2.08 1.41 4.84
C LYS A 139 -1.61 -0.04 4.96
N GLU A 140 -0.48 -0.30 5.63
CA GLU A 140 0.02 -1.66 5.88
C GLU A 140 -1.01 -2.52 6.62
N MET A 141 -1.64 -1.96 7.64
CA MET A 141 -2.68 -2.63 8.42
C MET A 141 -3.92 -2.94 7.58
N LEU A 142 -4.42 -1.97 6.82
CA LEU A 142 -5.60 -2.12 5.97
C LEU A 142 -5.36 -3.09 4.82
N GLN A 143 -4.16 -3.12 4.28
CA GLN A 143 -3.74 -4.11 3.30
C GLN A 143 -3.74 -5.52 3.91
N GLY A 144 -3.14 -5.68 5.08
CA GLY A 144 -3.10 -6.97 5.78
C GLY A 144 -4.48 -7.49 6.17
N CYS A 145 -5.46 -6.61 6.37
CA CYS A 145 -6.85 -6.97 6.63
C CYS A 145 -7.68 -7.15 5.34
N GLY A 146 -7.09 -6.99 4.16
CA GLY A 146 -7.77 -7.12 2.88
C GLY A 146 -8.74 -5.98 2.54
N ILE A 147 -8.69 -4.87 3.27
CA ILE A 147 -9.54 -3.69 3.04
C ILE A 147 -8.97 -2.83 1.91
N LEU A 148 -7.63 -2.69 1.85
CA LEU A 148 -6.92 -2.04 0.75
C LEU A 148 -6.18 -3.07 -0.10
N SER A 149 -6.23 -2.91 -1.41
CA SER A 149 -5.42 -3.72 -2.32
C SER A 149 -3.93 -3.37 -2.19
N ALA A 150 -3.06 -4.32 -2.50
CA ALA A 150 -1.61 -4.12 -2.50
C ALA A 150 -1.18 -2.97 -3.42
N GLU A 151 -1.89 -2.79 -4.53
CA GLU A 151 -1.66 -1.74 -5.53
C GLU A 151 -1.88 -0.33 -4.97
N THR A 152 -2.85 -0.16 -4.07
CA THR A 152 -3.13 1.14 -3.42
C THR A 152 -2.02 1.55 -2.46
N VAL A 153 -1.33 0.57 -1.86
CA VAL A 153 -0.25 0.80 -0.89
C VAL A 153 1.08 1.00 -1.59
N ASN A 154 1.34 0.20 -2.62
CA ASN A 154 2.57 0.28 -3.41
C ASN A 154 2.24 0.37 -4.91
N PRO A 155 2.22 1.58 -5.50
CA PRO A 155 1.90 1.76 -6.91
C PRO A 155 2.87 1.04 -7.85
N LEU A 156 4.11 0.76 -7.40
CA LEU A 156 5.07 -0.02 -8.17
C LEU A 156 4.70 -1.51 -8.24
N ALA A 157 3.86 -2.02 -7.34
CA ALA A 157 3.38 -3.40 -7.40
C ALA A 157 2.55 -3.66 -8.66
N VAL A 158 1.91 -2.65 -9.22
CA VAL A 158 1.20 -2.73 -10.50
C VAL A 158 2.16 -3.06 -11.64
N LEU A 159 3.37 -2.48 -11.63
CA LEU A 159 4.38 -2.73 -12.67
C LEU A 159 4.99 -4.14 -12.60
N VAL A 160 4.90 -4.79 -11.46
CA VAL A 160 5.45 -6.16 -11.24
C VAL A 160 4.35 -7.21 -11.30
N SER A 161 3.09 -6.84 -11.48
CA SER A 161 1.99 -7.80 -11.61
C SER A 161 2.15 -8.62 -12.91
N PRO A 162 1.75 -9.90 -12.95
CA PRO A 162 1.89 -10.73 -14.15
C PRO A 162 1.18 -10.14 -15.37
N ASN A 163 0.09 -9.42 -15.16
CA ASN A 163 -0.63 -8.76 -16.25
C ASN A 163 0.14 -7.56 -16.82
N SER A 164 0.77 -6.74 -15.97
CA SER A 164 1.58 -5.61 -16.44
C SER A 164 2.89 -6.04 -17.07
N LEU A 165 3.50 -7.13 -16.60
CA LEU A 165 4.67 -7.74 -17.25
C LEU A 165 4.30 -8.26 -18.65
N ALA A 166 3.13 -8.83 -18.82
CA ALA A 166 2.64 -9.25 -20.14
C ALA A 166 2.44 -8.05 -21.09
N VAL A 167 1.87 -6.94 -20.58
CA VAL A 167 1.69 -5.72 -21.38
C VAL A 167 3.04 -5.09 -21.73
N LEU A 168 3.98 -5.00 -20.79
CA LEU A 168 5.34 -4.50 -21.06
C LEU A 168 6.07 -5.37 -22.08
N GLY A 169 5.93 -6.70 -21.98
CA GLY A 169 6.46 -7.66 -22.95
C GLY A 169 5.87 -7.45 -24.35
N ALA A 170 4.58 -7.24 -24.46
CA ALA A 170 3.92 -6.97 -25.74
C ALA A 170 4.37 -5.65 -26.37
N VAL A 171 4.53 -4.58 -25.56
CA VAL A 171 5.04 -3.29 -26.02
C VAL A 171 6.49 -3.40 -26.50
N ALA A 172 7.35 -4.11 -25.75
CA ALA A 172 8.73 -4.34 -26.16
C ALA A 172 8.82 -5.16 -27.47
N ALA A 173 8.03 -6.23 -27.59
CA ALA A 173 7.98 -7.06 -28.78
C ALA A 173 7.50 -6.27 -30.00
N SER A 174 6.49 -5.42 -29.86
CA SER A 174 6.00 -4.56 -30.95
C SER A 174 7.04 -3.52 -31.37
N GLY A 175 7.82 -2.96 -30.43
CA GLY A 175 8.93 -2.06 -30.73
C GLY A 175 10.05 -2.73 -31.50
N ILE A 176 10.46 -3.94 -31.08
CA ILE A 176 11.47 -4.76 -31.78
C ILE A 176 10.99 -5.12 -33.18
N TYR A 177 9.72 -5.53 -33.32
CA TYR A 177 9.13 -5.84 -34.63
C TYR A 177 9.11 -4.62 -35.57
N ALA A 178 8.75 -3.44 -35.06
CA ALA A 178 8.76 -2.21 -35.82
C ALA A 178 10.18 -1.83 -36.31
N MET A 179 11.19 -1.98 -35.42
CA MET A 179 12.59 -1.73 -35.76
C MET A 179 13.09 -2.74 -36.83
N TYR A 180 12.76 -4.03 -36.67
CA TYR A 180 13.10 -5.06 -37.63
C TYR A 180 12.49 -4.78 -39.00
N PHE A 181 11.20 -4.43 -39.02
CA PHE A 181 10.51 -4.08 -40.26
C PHE A 181 11.10 -2.83 -40.94
N ALA A 182 11.43 -1.80 -40.18
CA ALA A 182 12.10 -0.61 -40.70
C ALA A 182 13.50 -0.94 -41.26
N ALA A 183 14.24 -1.82 -40.60
CA ALA A 183 15.56 -2.29 -41.09
C ALA A 183 15.42 -3.09 -42.38
N CYS A 184 14.45 -4.03 -42.46
CA CYS A 184 14.20 -4.79 -43.67
C CYS A 184 13.80 -3.88 -44.85
N ARG A 185 12.96 -2.88 -44.59
CA ARG A 185 12.55 -1.90 -45.60
C ARG A 185 13.72 -1.05 -46.11
N ARG A 186 14.64 -0.67 -45.24
CA ARG A 186 15.90 -0.01 -45.60
C ARG A 186 16.77 -0.93 -46.45
N TYR A 187 16.90 -2.18 -46.09
CA TYR A 187 17.71 -3.16 -46.80
C TYR A 187 17.17 -3.42 -48.18
N GLN A 188 15.85 -3.54 -48.37
CA GLN A 188 15.21 -3.65 -49.66
C GLN A 188 15.43 -2.40 -50.54
N ASN A 189 15.36 -1.22 -49.95
CA ASN A 189 15.61 0.03 -50.67
C ASN A 189 17.09 0.19 -51.09
N TYR A 190 18.03 -0.29 -50.30
CA TYR A 190 19.44 -0.32 -50.65
C TYR A 190 19.74 -1.44 -51.67
N GLY A 191 19.12 -2.60 -51.56
CA GLY A 191 19.25 -3.71 -52.50
C GLY A 191 18.76 -3.36 -53.91
N ILE A 192 17.67 -2.59 -54.02
CA ILE A 192 17.17 -2.10 -55.32
C ILE A 192 18.13 -1.09 -55.97
N ARG A 193 18.89 -0.32 -55.18
CA ARG A 193 19.91 0.62 -55.70
C ARG A 193 21.21 -0.10 -56.16
N LEU A 194 21.52 -1.26 -55.60
CA LEU A 194 22.71 -2.05 -56.02
C LEU A 194 22.50 -2.84 -57.30
N TRP A 195 21.26 -2.96 -57.76
CA TRP A 195 20.90 -3.63 -59.04
C TRP A 195 20.32 -2.67 -60.07
N GLY A 196 20.41 -1.37 -59.85
CA GLY A 196 20.01 -0.32 -60.80
C GLY A 196 21.14 0.02 -61.76
N ASN A 197 21.23 -0.73 -62.84
CA ASN A 197 21.78 -0.36 -64.15
C ASN A 197 23.09 0.44 -64.20
N ASP A 198 24.19 -0.26 -64.22
CA ASP A 198 25.41 0.18 -64.92
C ASP A 198 25.33 -0.20 -66.46
N GLU A 199 24.14 -0.17 -67.01
CA GLU A 199 23.97 -0.29 -68.50
C GLU A 199 23.52 1.03 -69.07
N GLY A 200 24.42 1.99 -69.20
CA GLY A 200 24.04 3.28 -69.84
C GLY A 200 25.13 4.28 -70.12
N ASP A 201 26.42 3.97 -69.97
CA ASP A 201 27.44 4.88 -70.45
C ASP A 201 28.59 4.09 -71.08
N ARG A 202 28.32 3.58 -72.26
CA ARG A 202 29.33 3.29 -73.27
C ARG A 202 28.77 3.81 -74.60
N TRP A 203 29.13 5.08 -74.93
CA TRP A 203 29.44 5.61 -76.25
C TRP A 203 30.13 6.94 -76.08
#